data_eb1b9e4f621e01b31a57293a89666acd
#
_entry.id   eb1b9e4f621e01b31a57293a89666acd
#
_cell.length_a   1.000
_cell.length_b   1.000
_cell.length_c   1.000
_cell.angle_alpha   90.00
_cell.angle_beta   90.00
_cell.angle_gamma   90.00
#
_symmetry.space_group_name_H-M   'P 1'
#
loop_
_entity.id
_entity.type
_entity.pdbx_description
1 polymer ?
#
loop_
_entity_poly.entity_id
_entity_poly.type
_entity_poly.pdbx_seq_one_letter_code
_entity_poly.pdbx_strand_id
1 'polypeptide(L)'
;LLAKAAAINDIAVREAAAAATSGRPLSDMVNAYRMSMVRQGGTFLGQRGMMFGAGPDGGFVLDNNYAEAKILAKGDVVVFDCCGKYELYHCDLARTGIVEKSSARLTALYTVVREALEAAEAKLKPGANTEDLKTIAAEILTHGGLDLKLTTLAWHNVGLDVVEYAHPSDRTKGWVVEPGMVMNFELFHRDPDIGGVHLEDSIHVTTRGLEYLSTLPRDVIVTGKGN
;
A
#
# COMPACT_ATOMS: atom_id res chain seq x y z
N LEU A 1 -9.31 -2.90 17.68
CA LEU A 1 -8.18 -3.78 17.31
C LEU A 1 -7.57 -3.36 15.97
N LEU A 2 -8.36 -3.13 14.91
CA LEU A 2 -7.87 -2.67 13.60
C LEU A 2 -6.99 -1.41 13.68
N ALA A 3 -7.44 -0.36 14.41
CA ALA A 3 -6.63 0.84 14.60
C ALA A 3 -5.31 0.57 15.35
N LYS A 4 -5.28 -0.42 16.25
CA LYS A 4 -4.05 -0.83 16.92
C LYS A 4 -3.11 -1.58 15.95
N ALA A 5 -3.66 -2.45 15.10
CA ALA A 5 -2.89 -3.14 14.06
C ALA A 5 -2.26 -2.12 13.09
N ALA A 6 -3.03 -1.12 12.63
CA ALA A 6 -2.55 -0.06 11.76
C ALA A 6 -1.44 0.78 12.42
N ALA A 7 -1.60 1.16 13.69
CA ALA A 7 -0.58 1.94 14.42
C ALA A 7 0.74 1.17 14.58
N ILE A 8 0.67 -0.14 14.84
CA ILE A 8 1.86 -1.01 14.88
C ILE A 8 2.51 -1.09 13.49
N ASN A 9 1.70 -1.24 12.46
CA ASN A 9 2.16 -1.31 11.07
C ASN A 9 2.87 -0.01 10.65
N ASP A 10 2.32 1.15 11.01
CA ASP A 10 2.92 2.46 10.73
C ASP A 10 4.35 2.56 11.29
N ILE A 11 4.56 2.10 12.53
CA ILE A 11 5.87 2.07 13.15
C ILE A 11 6.81 1.13 12.38
N ALA A 12 6.32 -0.05 12.02
CA ALA A 12 7.11 -1.05 11.32
C ALA A 12 7.52 -0.59 9.91
N VAL A 13 6.64 0.09 9.19
CA VAL A 13 6.95 0.68 7.87
C VAL A 13 8.00 1.78 7.98
N ARG A 14 7.96 2.63 9.02
CA ARG A 14 9.00 3.65 9.26
C ARG A 14 10.36 3.02 9.51
N GLU A 15 10.43 1.95 10.31
CA GLU A 15 11.69 1.24 10.58
C GLU A 15 12.21 0.53 9.32
N ALA A 16 11.33 -0.07 8.52
CA ALA A 16 11.69 -0.65 7.23
C ALA A 16 12.27 0.41 6.27
N ALA A 17 11.63 1.57 6.19
CA ALA A 17 12.09 2.68 5.35
C ALA A 17 13.45 3.22 5.81
N ALA A 18 13.70 3.29 7.11
CA ALA A 18 15.01 3.68 7.65
C ALA A 18 16.12 2.67 7.30
N ALA A 19 15.79 1.37 7.25
CA ALA A 19 16.73 0.31 6.89
C ALA A 19 17.00 0.19 5.38
N ALA A 20 16.14 0.74 4.54
CA ALA A 20 16.28 0.70 3.08
C ALA A 20 17.33 1.70 2.60
N THR A 21 18.61 1.30 2.63
CA THR A 21 19.76 2.13 2.23
C THR A 21 20.54 1.50 1.08
N SER A 22 21.23 2.34 0.29
CA SER A 22 22.05 1.85 -0.82
C SER A 22 23.21 0.97 -0.31
N GLY A 23 23.54 -0.05 -1.07
CA GLY A 23 24.56 -1.05 -0.72
C GLY A 23 24.09 -2.12 0.28
N ARG A 24 22.87 -2.04 0.79
CA ARG A 24 22.28 -3.04 1.69
C ARG A 24 21.33 -3.96 0.92
N PRO A 25 21.18 -5.21 1.33
CA PRO A 25 20.20 -6.09 0.72
C PRO A 25 18.76 -5.68 1.09
N LEU A 26 17.82 -5.91 0.18
CA LEU A 26 16.39 -5.69 0.42
C LEU A 26 15.88 -6.42 1.67
N SER A 27 16.48 -7.57 2.00
CA SER A 27 16.18 -8.31 3.22
C SER A 27 16.36 -7.52 4.51
N ASP A 28 17.24 -6.52 4.54
CA ASP A 28 17.40 -5.68 5.73
C ASP A 28 16.13 -4.86 6.00
N MET A 29 15.53 -4.31 4.94
CA MET A 29 14.25 -3.60 5.01
C MET A 29 13.12 -4.54 5.48
N VAL A 30 13.03 -5.74 4.88
CA VAL A 30 12.03 -6.76 5.23
C VAL A 30 12.17 -7.21 6.68
N ASN A 31 13.40 -7.47 7.13
CA ASN A 31 13.66 -7.90 8.49
C ASN A 31 13.42 -6.79 9.51
N ALA A 32 13.73 -5.53 9.18
CA ALA A 32 13.42 -4.39 10.04
C ALA A 32 11.91 -4.29 10.29
N TYR A 33 11.09 -4.42 9.24
CA TYR A 33 9.64 -4.48 9.35
C TYR A 33 9.18 -5.64 10.28
N ARG A 34 9.59 -6.87 9.98
CA ARG A 34 9.22 -8.08 10.73
C ARG A 34 9.55 -7.97 12.22
N MET A 35 10.77 -7.54 12.51
CA MET A 35 11.23 -7.36 13.89
C MET A 35 10.46 -6.28 14.63
N SER A 36 10.14 -5.18 13.93
CA SER A 36 9.34 -4.10 14.49
C SER A 36 7.93 -4.56 14.83
N MET A 37 7.26 -5.27 13.93
CA MET A 37 5.93 -5.85 14.19
C MET A 37 5.92 -6.68 15.47
N VAL A 38 6.88 -7.60 15.61
CA VAL A 38 6.98 -8.48 16.80
C VAL A 38 7.26 -7.69 18.08
N ARG A 39 8.19 -6.71 18.03
CA ARG A 39 8.49 -5.85 19.20
C ARG A 39 7.28 -5.06 19.68
N GLN A 40 6.37 -4.68 18.77
CA GLN A 40 5.14 -3.96 19.09
C GLN A 40 3.99 -4.87 19.54
N GLY A 41 4.22 -6.19 19.65
CA GLY A 41 3.21 -7.17 20.02
C GLY A 41 2.27 -7.57 18.88
N GLY A 42 2.60 -7.16 17.66
CA GLY A 42 1.92 -7.61 16.44
C GLY A 42 2.57 -8.87 15.86
N THR A 43 2.01 -9.33 14.76
CA THR A 43 2.60 -10.38 13.93
C THR A 43 2.52 -9.94 12.47
N PHE A 44 3.42 -10.45 11.65
CA PHE A 44 3.37 -10.26 10.20
C PHE A 44 2.80 -11.53 9.55
N LEU A 45 2.17 -11.36 8.38
CA LEU A 45 1.79 -12.50 7.57
C LEU A 45 3.03 -12.98 6.82
N GLY A 46 3.36 -14.28 6.97
CA GLY A 46 4.30 -14.93 6.07
C GLY A 46 3.68 -15.04 4.68
N GLN A 47 4.44 -15.16 3.66
CA GLN A 47 4.14 -15.46 2.23
C GLN A 47 2.92 -14.79 1.53
N ARG A 48 1.97 -14.17 2.21
CA ARG A 48 0.78 -13.56 1.58
C ARG A 48 0.52 -12.11 1.93
N GLY A 49 1.28 -11.52 2.80
CA GLY A 49 0.91 -10.25 3.39
C GLY A 49 1.98 -9.18 3.39
N MET A 50 3.07 -9.39 2.68
CA MET A 50 4.10 -8.38 2.55
C MET A 50 4.70 -8.48 1.16
N MET A 51 4.55 -7.42 0.38
CA MET A 51 5.19 -7.30 -0.90
C MET A 51 6.19 -6.17 -0.83
N PHE A 52 7.47 -6.52 -0.96
CA PHE A 52 8.54 -5.56 -1.10
C PHE A 52 9.14 -5.73 -2.49
N GLY A 53 9.29 -4.65 -3.21
CA GLY A 53 9.91 -4.62 -4.52
C GLY A 53 10.96 -3.53 -4.59
N ALA A 54 11.90 -3.62 -5.52
CA ALA A 54 12.86 -2.58 -5.75
C ALA A 54 13.33 -2.54 -7.21
N GLY A 55 13.32 -1.33 -7.81
CA GLY A 55 13.77 -1.06 -9.18
C GLY A 55 12.86 -1.62 -10.28
N PRO A 56 13.18 -1.38 -11.56
CA PRO A 56 12.35 -1.79 -12.69
C PRO A 56 12.18 -3.31 -12.81
N ASP A 57 13.25 -4.07 -12.49
CA ASP A 57 13.24 -5.52 -12.52
C ASP A 57 12.63 -6.15 -11.25
N GLY A 58 12.48 -5.36 -10.20
CA GLY A 58 11.92 -5.74 -8.93
C GLY A 58 10.38 -5.61 -8.92
N GLY A 59 9.72 -6.10 -9.97
CA GLY A 59 8.26 -6.20 -9.94
C GLY A 59 7.79 -6.90 -8.66
N PHE A 60 6.51 -6.77 -8.34
CA PHE A 60 5.91 -7.42 -7.18
C PHE A 60 6.54 -8.77 -6.89
N VAL A 61 7.36 -8.81 -5.89
CA VAL A 61 7.89 -10.05 -5.39
C VAL A 61 7.10 -10.36 -4.14
N LEU A 62 6.08 -11.18 -4.30
CA LEU A 62 5.49 -11.90 -3.20
C LEU A 62 6.63 -12.56 -2.42
N ASP A 63 6.83 -12.12 -1.18
CA ASP A 63 7.66 -12.74 -0.13
C ASP A 63 8.31 -14.06 -0.57
N ASN A 64 9.18 -14.00 -1.53
CA ASN A 64 10.00 -15.13 -1.90
C ASN A 64 11.47 -14.70 -1.80
N ASN A 65 12.27 -15.61 -1.34
CA ASN A 65 13.68 -15.44 -0.99
C ASN A 65 14.57 -14.85 -2.10
N TYR A 66 14.07 -14.70 -3.32
CA TYR A 66 14.87 -14.23 -4.46
C TYR A 66 15.02 -12.72 -4.52
N ALA A 67 13.99 -11.95 -4.13
CA ALA A 67 14.10 -10.50 -4.07
C ALA A 67 14.86 -10.03 -2.83
N GLU A 68 14.84 -10.81 -1.77
CA GLU A 68 15.53 -10.45 -0.53
C GLU A 68 17.04 -10.32 -0.70
N ALA A 69 17.62 -11.01 -1.68
CA ALA A 69 19.05 -10.92 -2.01
C ALA A 69 19.41 -9.68 -2.86
N LYS A 70 18.43 -8.94 -3.39
CA LYS A 70 18.71 -7.74 -4.19
C LYS A 70 19.44 -6.70 -3.35
N ILE A 71 20.58 -6.23 -3.82
CA ILE A 71 21.29 -5.09 -3.22
C ILE A 71 20.63 -3.80 -3.72
N LEU A 72 20.17 -2.98 -2.80
CA LEU A 72 19.56 -1.70 -3.10
C LEU A 72 20.59 -0.71 -3.66
N ALA A 73 20.21 0.00 -4.70
CA ALA A 73 20.98 1.09 -5.26
C ALA A 73 20.32 2.44 -4.97
N LYS A 74 21.10 3.48 -4.88
CA LYS A 74 20.59 4.86 -4.73
C LYS A 74 19.70 5.21 -5.93
N GLY A 75 18.46 5.60 -5.62
CA GLY A 75 17.45 5.91 -6.61
C GLY A 75 16.55 4.73 -7.00
N ASP A 76 16.80 3.54 -6.48
CA ASP A 76 15.82 2.43 -6.60
C ASP A 76 14.49 2.84 -6.00
N VAL A 77 13.41 2.59 -6.73
CA VAL A 77 12.05 2.70 -6.20
C VAL A 77 11.75 1.45 -5.40
N VAL A 78 11.25 1.61 -4.20
CA VAL A 78 10.86 0.52 -3.31
C VAL A 78 9.37 0.60 -3.01
N VAL A 79 8.71 -0.53 -2.93
CA VAL A 79 7.31 -0.65 -2.52
C VAL A 79 7.26 -1.27 -1.13
N PHE A 80 6.45 -0.68 -0.27
CA PHE A 80 6.05 -1.20 1.02
C PHE A 80 4.57 -1.55 0.91
N ASP A 81 4.26 -2.80 0.74
CA ASP A 81 2.91 -3.33 0.80
C ASP A 81 2.86 -4.25 2.02
N CYS A 82 2.29 -3.74 3.09
CA CYS A 82 2.53 -4.21 4.44
C CYS A 82 1.24 -4.58 5.14
N CYS A 83 1.00 -5.88 5.27
CA CYS A 83 -0.16 -6.45 5.94
C CYS A 83 0.27 -7.11 7.25
N GLY A 84 0.22 -6.35 8.33
CA GLY A 84 0.45 -6.87 9.67
C GLY A 84 -0.85 -7.24 10.37
N LYS A 85 -0.76 -7.84 11.57
CA LYS A 85 -1.92 -8.05 12.42
C LYS A 85 -1.61 -7.86 13.90
N TYR A 86 -2.62 -7.45 14.63
CA TYR A 86 -2.61 -7.42 16.08
C TYR A 86 -3.76 -8.29 16.60
N GLU A 87 -3.42 -9.27 17.46
CA GLU A 87 -4.31 -10.37 17.80
C GLU A 87 -4.80 -11.09 16.53
N LEU A 88 -6.09 -11.00 16.20
CA LEU A 88 -6.66 -11.66 15.03
C LEU A 88 -6.97 -10.68 13.88
N TYR A 89 -6.84 -9.36 14.11
CA TYR A 89 -7.23 -8.34 13.15
C TYR A 89 -6.05 -7.87 12.32
N HIS A 90 -6.27 -7.81 11.03
CA HIS A 90 -5.28 -7.36 10.05
C HIS A 90 -5.34 -5.84 9.84
N CYS A 91 -4.23 -5.27 9.41
CA CYS A 91 -4.16 -3.98 8.75
C CYS A 91 -3.57 -4.19 7.37
N ASP A 92 -3.84 -3.28 6.48
CA ASP A 92 -3.29 -3.28 5.15
C ASP A 92 -2.93 -1.86 4.73
N LEU A 93 -1.75 -1.69 4.18
CA LEU A 93 -1.21 -0.39 3.84
C LEU A 93 -0.16 -0.53 2.75
N ALA A 94 -0.24 0.28 1.71
CA ALA A 94 0.86 0.40 0.78
C ALA A 94 1.41 1.82 0.65
N ARG A 95 2.72 1.91 0.51
CA ARG A 95 3.47 3.14 0.23
C ARG A 95 4.57 2.88 -0.79
N THR A 96 4.92 3.93 -1.50
CA THR A 96 6.09 3.94 -2.39
C THR A 96 7.21 4.73 -1.76
N GLY A 97 8.41 4.21 -1.87
CA GLY A 97 9.63 4.89 -1.44
C GLY A 97 10.67 4.96 -2.55
N ILE A 98 11.70 5.72 -2.30
CA ILE A 98 12.89 5.83 -3.17
C ILE A 98 14.14 5.86 -2.31
N VAL A 99 15.15 5.09 -2.69
CA VAL A 99 16.38 4.95 -1.93
C VAL A 99 17.22 6.23 -2.01
N GLU A 100 17.31 6.95 -0.89
CA GLU A 100 18.21 8.09 -0.63
C GLU A 100 18.19 9.27 -1.62
N LYS A 101 17.37 9.24 -2.65
CA LYS A 101 17.36 10.24 -3.72
C LYS A 101 15.97 10.52 -4.22
N SER A 102 15.51 11.75 -4.18
CA SER A 102 14.26 12.14 -4.83
C SER A 102 14.34 12.05 -6.34
N SER A 103 13.19 11.79 -6.99
CA SER A 103 13.04 11.73 -8.44
C SER A 103 11.81 12.52 -8.88
N ALA A 104 12.02 13.53 -9.71
CA ALA A 104 10.91 14.33 -10.26
C ALA A 104 9.94 13.46 -11.08
N ARG A 105 10.47 12.48 -11.83
CA ARG A 105 9.66 11.54 -12.62
C ARG A 105 8.78 10.67 -11.71
N LEU A 106 9.37 10.07 -10.65
CA LEU A 106 8.59 9.30 -9.69
C LEU A 106 7.54 10.17 -8.99
N THR A 107 7.92 11.38 -8.58
CA THR A 107 6.98 12.30 -7.92
C THR A 107 5.79 12.64 -8.84
N ALA A 108 6.05 12.93 -10.11
CA ALA A 108 4.99 13.22 -11.08
C ALA A 108 4.04 12.03 -11.28
N LEU A 109 4.60 10.82 -11.46
CA LEU A 109 3.82 9.59 -11.61
C LEU A 109 2.99 9.32 -10.33
N TYR A 110 3.63 9.41 -9.18
CA TYR A 110 2.98 9.18 -7.89
C TYR A 110 1.87 10.20 -7.60
N THR A 111 2.04 11.44 -8.06
CA THR A 111 1.00 12.48 -7.92
C THR A 111 -0.27 12.07 -8.64
N VAL A 112 -0.18 11.57 -9.87
CA VAL A 112 -1.35 11.08 -10.63
C VAL A 112 -2.03 9.91 -9.90
N VAL A 113 -1.24 8.96 -9.38
CA VAL A 113 -1.75 7.83 -8.59
C VAL A 113 -2.49 8.30 -7.35
N ARG A 114 -1.90 9.25 -6.60
CA ARG A 114 -2.50 9.80 -5.40
C ARG A 114 -3.78 10.58 -5.71
N GLU A 115 -3.78 11.44 -6.71
CA GLU A 115 -4.96 12.21 -7.12
C GLU A 115 -6.12 11.29 -7.54
N ALA A 116 -5.84 10.19 -8.23
CA ALA A 116 -6.84 9.22 -8.61
C ALA A 116 -7.47 8.53 -7.38
N LEU A 117 -6.64 8.13 -6.40
CA LEU A 117 -7.09 7.53 -5.16
C LEU A 117 -7.94 8.53 -4.34
N GLU A 118 -7.43 9.73 -4.11
CA GLU A 118 -8.08 10.77 -3.32
C GLU A 118 -9.42 11.21 -3.94
N ALA A 119 -9.52 11.27 -5.26
CA ALA A 119 -10.76 11.60 -5.94
C ALA A 119 -11.85 10.52 -5.76
N ALA A 120 -11.48 9.24 -5.82
CA ALA A 120 -12.38 8.15 -5.53
C ALA A 120 -12.82 8.17 -4.05
N GLU A 121 -11.86 8.33 -3.13
CA GLU A 121 -12.12 8.42 -1.70
C GLU A 121 -13.00 9.62 -1.32
N ALA A 122 -12.86 10.74 -2.00
CA ALA A 122 -13.72 11.91 -1.79
C ALA A 122 -15.22 11.64 -2.10
N LYS A 123 -15.50 10.57 -2.85
CA LYS A 123 -16.87 10.10 -3.12
C LYS A 123 -17.26 8.89 -2.28
N LEU A 124 -16.34 8.33 -1.50
CA LEU A 124 -16.59 7.21 -0.61
C LEU A 124 -17.50 7.66 0.54
N LYS A 125 -18.65 7.04 0.62
CA LYS A 125 -19.65 7.27 1.69
C LYS A 125 -20.64 6.10 1.70
N PRO A 126 -21.42 5.94 2.77
CA PRO A 126 -22.53 4.99 2.77
C PRO A 126 -23.46 5.19 1.56
N GLY A 127 -23.78 4.08 0.89
CA GLY A 127 -24.59 4.07 -0.34
C GLY A 127 -23.78 4.21 -1.65
N ALA A 128 -22.49 4.54 -1.61
CA ALA A 128 -21.66 4.53 -2.80
C ALA A 128 -21.44 3.09 -3.32
N ASN A 129 -21.27 2.95 -4.64
CA ASN A 129 -20.89 1.68 -5.24
C ASN A 129 -19.38 1.68 -5.53
N THR A 130 -18.68 0.60 -5.17
CA THR A 130 -17.22 0.52 -5.34
C THR A 130 -16.77 0.53 -6.80
N GLU A 131 -17.58 0.04 -7.75
CA GLU A 131 -17.23 0.12 -9.18
C GLU A 131 -17.33 1.54 -9.73
N ASP A 132 -18.29 2.35 -9.26
CA ASP A 132 -18.37 3.77 -9.62
C ASP A 132 -17.12 4.53 -9.13
N LEU A 133 -16.65 4.20 -7.93
CA LEU A 133 -15.43 4.78 -7.36
C LEU A 133 -14.18 4.38 -8.15
N LYS A 134 -14.09 3.12 -8.60
CA LYS A 134 -13.00 2.69 -9.51
C LYS A 134 -13.02 3.44 -10.83
N THR A 135 -14.21 3.69 -11.39
CA THR A 135 -14.35 4.43 -12.63
C THR A 135 -13.77 5.84 -12.52
N ILE A 136 -14.04 6.53 -11.41
CA ILE A 136 -13.47 7.87 -11.13
C ILE A 136 -11.93 7.82 -11.12
N ALA A 137 -11.35 6.86 -10.41
CA ALA A 137 -9.90 6.71 -10.36
C ALA A 137 -9.32 6.38 -11.75
N ALA A 138 -9.94 5.48 -12.50
CA ALA A 138 -9.50 5.08 -13.83
C ALA A 138 -9.51 6.26 -14.85
N GLU A 139 -10.48 7.14 -14.76
CA GLU A 139 -10.54 8.35 -15.60
C GLU A 139 -9.35 9.27 -15.34
N ILE A 140 -9.01 9.52 -14.06
CA ILE A 140 -7.88 10.38 -13.67
C ILE A 140 -6.56 9.75 -14.14
N LEU A 141 -6.37 8.45 -13.90
CA LEU A 141 -5.17 7.74 -14.35
C LEU A 141 -4.99 7.85 -15.86
N THR A 142 -6.08 7.64 -16.61
CA THR A 142 -6.07 7.75 -18.08
C THR A 142 -5.71 9.16 -18.55
N HIS A 143 -6.31 10.19 -17.94
CA HIS A 143 -6.00 11.59 -18.25
C HIS A 143 -4.54 11.93 -17.87
N GLY A 144 -4.01 11.34 -16.82
CA GLY A 144 -2.61 11.43 -16.41
C GLY A 144 -1.65 10.64 -17.29
N GLY A 145 -2.13 9.93 -18.31
CA GLY A 145 -1.32 9.19 -19.27
C GLY A 145 -0.88 7.81 -18.81
N LEU A 146 -1.49 7.26 -17.77
CA LEU A 146 -1.16 5.92 -17.26
C LEU A 146 -1.93 4.83 -18.01
N ASP A 147 -1.24 3.76 -18.39
CA ASP A 147 -1.88 2.59 -19.01
C ASP A 147 -2.59 1.74 -17.93
N LEU A 148 -3.91 1.65 -18.05
CA LEU A 148 -4.72 0.84 -17.13
C LEU A 148 -4.40 -0.66 -17.21
N LYS A 149 -3.78 -1.16 -18.28
CA LYS A 149 -3.31 -2.56 -18.38
C LYS A 149 -2.13 -2.84 -17.42
N LEU A 150 -1.41 -1.80 -17.04
CA LEU A 150 -0.30 -1.85 -16.09
C LEU A 150 -0.74 -1.44 -14.67
N THR A 151 -2.05 -1.25 -14.46
CA THR A 151 -2.60 -0.72 -13.21
C THR A 151 -3.59 -1.69 -12.59
N THR A 152 -3.41 -1.97 -11.32
CA THR A 152 -4.41 -2.65 -10.48
C THR A 152 -5.20 -1.58 -9.73
N LEU A 153 -6.52 -1.69 -9.79
CA LEU A 153 -7.48 -0.91 -9.03
C LEU A 153 -8.39 -1.89 -8.30
N ALA A 154 -8.29 -1.97 -7.00
CA ALA A 154 -9.10 -2.90 -6.23
C ALA A 154 -9.67 -2.26 -4.97
N TRP A 155 -10.91 -2.63 -4.63
CA TRP A 155 -11.50 -2.45 -3.32
C TRP A 155 -11.61 -3.80 -2.65
N HIS A 156 -11.34 -3.85 -1.36
CA HIS A 156 -11.66 -4.99 -0.49
C HIS A 156 -11.90 -4.51 0.93
N ASN A 157 -12.54 -5.34 1.75
CA ASN A 157 -12.59 -5.11 3.17
C ASN A 157 -11.36 -5.73 3.84
N VAL A 158 -11.04 -5.26 5.03
CA VAL A 158 -9.99 -5.80 5.88
C VAL A 158 -10.55 -6.04 7.30
N GLY A 159 -10.18 -7.15 7.89
CA GLY A 159 -10.69 -7.53 9.20
C GLY A 159 -9.97 -8.73 9.79
N LEU A 160 -10.61 -9.87 9.80
CA LEU A 160 -10.01 -11.14 10.24
C LEU A 160 -9.13 -11.78 9.16
N ASP A 161 -9.30 -11.34 7.91
CA ASP A 161 -8.36 -11.61 6.82
C ASP A 161 -7.90 -10.28 6.20
N VAL A 162 -6.82 -10.31 5.41
CA VAL A 162 -6.28 -9.13 4.71
C VAL A 162 -7.24 -8.68 3.62
N VAL A 163 -7.79 -9.63 2.88
CA VAL A 163 -8.72 -9.38 1.78
C VAL A 163 -10.03 -10.11 2.06
N GLU A 164 -11.04 -9.36 2.41
CA GLU A 164 -12.39 -9.88 2.70
C GLU A 164 -13.41 -9.36 1.70
N TYR A 165 -14.32 -10.24 1.30
CA TYR A 165 -15.51 -9.91 0.53
C TYR A 165 -16.73 -10.54 1.19
N ALA A 166 -17.80 -9.77 1.32
CA ALA A 166 -19.06 -10.28 1.86
C ALA A 166 -19.66 -11.40 0.96
N HIS A 167 -19.40 -11.30 -0.35
CA HIS A 167 -19.83 -12.31 -1.33
C HIS A 167 -18.73 -12.51 -2.39
N PRO A 168 -18.49 -13.75 -2.88
CA PRO A 168 -17.45 -14.02 -3.89
C PRO A 168 -17.58 -13.20 -5.18
N SER A 169 -18.81 -12.79 -5.55
CA SER A 169 -19.04 -11.94 -6.73
C SER A 169 -18.60 -10.48 -6.54
N ASP A 170 -18.40 -10.01 -5.32
CA ASP A 170 -18.11 -8.62 -5.01
C ASP A 170 -16.77 -8.18 -5.60
N ARG A 171 -15.83 -9.12 -5.69
CA ARG A 171 -14.53 -8.88 -6.34
C ARG A 171 -14.64 -8.36 -7.77
N THR A 172 -15.68 -8.74 -8.51
CA THR A 172 -15.85 -8.43 -9.94
C THR A 172 -17.04 -7.51 -10.24
N LYS A 173 -18.00 -7.42 -9.33
CA LYS A 173 -19.23 -6.64 -9.53
C LYS A 173 -19.30 -5.41 -8.63
N GLY A 174 -18.40 -5.31 -7.67
CA GLY A 174 -18.47 -4.32 -6.62
C GLY A 174 -19.64 -4.57 -5.63
N TRP A 175 -19.75 -3.68 -4.68
CA TRP A 175 -20.80 -3.71 -3.66
C TRP A 175 -21.15 -2.29 -3.21
N VAL A 176 -22.24 -2.17 -2.51
CA VAL A 176 -22.67 -0.91 -1.87
C VAL A 176 -21.97 -0.76 -0.52
N VAL A 177 -21.36 0.39 -0.32
CA VAL A 177 -20.66 0.74 0.92
C VAL A 177 -21.65 0.98 2.06
N GLU A 178 -21.39 0.38 3.22
CA GLU A 178 -22.21 0.52 4.44
C GLU A 178 -21.40 1.12 5.59
N PRO A 179 -22.06 1.83 6.54
CA PRO A 179 -21.41 2.29 7.75
C PRO A 179 -20.86 1.12 8.58
N GLY A 180 -19.67 1.28 9.13
CA GLY A 180 -18.98 0.26 9.92
C GLY A 180 -18.01 -0.61 9.11
N MET A 181 -18.05 -0.54 7.77
CA MET A 181 -17.06 -1.21 6.95
C MET A 181 -15.67 -0.61 7.18
N VAL A 182 -14.67 -1.47 7.20
CA VAL A 182 -13.26 -1.07 7.07
C VAL A 182 -12.77 -1.61 5.75
N MET A 183 -12.37 -0.70 4.88
CA MET A 183 -12.12 -0.97 3.48
C MET A 183 -10.74 -0.45 3.08
N ASN A 184 -10.13 -1.15 2.15
CA ASN A 184 -8.95 -0.67 1.45
C ASN A 184 -9.33 -0.32 0.01
N PHE A 185 -8.76 0.77 -0.47
CA PHE A 185 -8.66 1.04 -1.89
C PHE A 185 -7.20 1.02 -2.26
N GLU A 186 -6.82 0.02 -3.03
CA GLU A 186 -5.46 -0.12 -3.51
C GLU A 186 -5.34 0.36 -4.96
N LEU A 187 -4.29 1.10 -5.22
CA LEU A 187 -3.86 1.50 -6.54
C LEU A 187 -2.40 1.16 -6.73
N PHE A 188 -2.15 0.16 -7.56
CA PHE A 188 -0.81 -0.23 -7.94
C PHE A 188 -0.59 -0.02 -9.44
N HIS A 189 0.43 0.75 -9.80
CA HIS A 189 0.85 0.95 -11.18
C HIS A 189 2.27 0.44 -11.39
N ARG A 190 2.48 -0.31 -12.46
CA ARG A 190 3.79 -0.82 -12.84
C ARG A 190 4.36 0.03 -13.99
N ASP A 191 5.26 0.94 -13.66
CA ASP A 191 6.03 1.68 -14.67
C ASP A 191 7.21 0.81 -15.14
N PRO A 192 7.34 0.59 -16.47
CA PRO A 192 8.39 -0.30 -17.01
C PRO A 192 9.82 0.20 -16.75
N ASP A 193 10.01 1.49 -16.53
CA ASP A 193 11.35 2.08 -16.38
C ASP A 193 11.74 2.30 -14.92
N ILE A 194 10.77 2.54 -14.03
CA ILE A 194 11.05 2.90 -12.62
C ILE A 194 10.58 1.86 -11.61
N GLY A 195 9.69 0.96 -12.01
CA GLY A 195 9.16 -0.09 -11.12
C GLY A 195 7.75 0.16 -10.62
N GLY A 196 7.42 -0.43 -9.49
CA GLY A 196 6.08 -0.35 -8.92
C GLY A 196 5.82 0.95 -8.16
N VAL A 197 4.64 1.51 -8.36
CA VAL A 197 4.09 2.63 -7.57
C VAL A 197 2.81 2.15 -6.91
N HIS A 198 2.76 2.14 -5.59
CA HIS A 198 1.64 1.64 -4.82
C HIS A 198 1.23 2.62 -3.73
N LEU A 199 -0.06 2.88 -3.64
CA LEU A 199 -0.68 3.66 -2.57
C LEU A 199 -1.96 2.97 -2.13
N GLU A 200 -2.10 2.78 -0.82
CA GLU A 200 -3.23 2.13 -0.18
C GLU A 200 -3.35 2.54 1.27
N ASP A 201 -4.59 2.67 1.74
CA ASP A 201 -4.91 2.89 3.14
C ASP A 201 -6.16 2.12 3.55
N SER A 202 -6.16 1.63 4.80
CA SER A 202 -7.37 1.13 5.45
C SER A 202 -8.21 2.31 5.94
N ILE A 203 -9.48 2.33 5.52
CA ILE A 203 -10.45 3.41 5.79
C ILE A 203 -11.66 2.84 6.53
N HIS A 204 -11.95 3.35 7.71
CA HIS A 204 -13.19 3.08 8.42
C HIS A 204 -14.29 4.01 7.92
N VAL A 205 -15.35 3.45 7.38
CA VAL A 205 -16.52 4.20 6.89
C VAL A 205 -17.49 4.40 8.04
N THR A 206 -17.68 5.63 8.46
CA THR A 206 -18.62 5.98 9.54
C THR A 206 -19.87 6.66 8.99
N THR A 207 -20.89 6.81 9.81
CA THR A 207 -22.09 7.60 9.46
C THR A 207 -21.79 9.09 9.31
N ARG A 208 -20.62 9.59 9.77
CA ARG A 208 -20.22 10.99 9.77
C ARG A 208 -19.10 11.32 8.77
N GLY A 209 -18.48 10.31 8.15
CA GLY A 209 -17.36 10.48 7.22
C GLY A 209 -16.38 9.32 7.30
N LEU A 210 -15.18 9.56 6.80
CA LEU A 210 -14.11 8.58 6.70
C LEU A 210 -13.08 8.79 7.80
N GLU A 211 -12.57 7.71 8.35
CA GLU A 211 -11.48 7.69 9.34
C GLU A 211 -10.35 6.81 8.78
N TYR A 212 -9.23 7.41 8.42
CA TYR A 212 -8.03 6.66 8.03
C TYR A 212 -7.39 6.02 9.26
N LEU A 213 -7.06 4.74 9.17
CA LEU A 213 -6.46 4.02 10.29
C LEU A 213 -4.95 4.24 10.38
N SER A 214 -4.30 4.52 9.27
CA SER A 214 -2.88 4.88 9.22
C SER A 214 -2.67 6.38 9.41
N THR A 215 -1.55 6.75 10.04
CA THR A 215 -1.06 8.12 10.19
C THR A 215 0.18 8.40 9.32
N LEU A 216 0.60 7.44 8.51
CA LEU A 216 1.74 7.62 7.61
C LEU A 216 1.40 8.64 6.51
N PRO A 217 2.30 9.58 6.22
CA PRO A 217 2.14 10.48 5.07
C PRO A 217 1.92 9.70 3.77
N ARG A 218 1.14 10.29 2.88
CA ARG A 218 0.86 9.76 1.54
C ARG A 218 1.84 10.25 0.48
N ASP A 219 2.95 10.83 0.89
CA ASP A 219 4.02 11.24 -0.02
C ASP A 219 5.01 10.10 -0.25
N VAL A 220 5.79 10.20 -1.34
CA VAL A 220 6.89 9.27 -1.60
C VAL A 220 7.89 9.32 -0.45
N ILE A 221 8.20 8.18 0.13
CA ILE A 221 9.14 8.06 1.24
C ILE A 221 10.58 8.11 0.68
N VAL A 222 11.36 9.11 1.07
CA VAL A 222 12.81 9.08 0.80
C VAL A 222 13.48 8.25 1.91
N THR A 223 13.92 7.04 1.57
CA THR A 223 14.43 6.07 2.54
C THR A 223 15.86 6.38 3.00
N GLY A 224 16.38 5.61 3.98
CA GLY A 224 17.75 5.77 4.48
C GLY A 224 17.97 6.98 5.36
N LYS A 225 16.96 7.79 5.62
CA LYS A 225 17.00 8.87 6.62
C LYS A 225 16.33 8.37 7.88
N GLY A 226 17.11 8.19 8.94
CA GLY A 226 16.53 8.06 10.27
C GLY A 226 15.72 9.33 10.57
N ASN A 227 14.42 9.17 10.79
CA ASN A 227 13.57 10.22 11.33
C ASN A 227 13.82 10.33 12.83
#